data_566a2e0cc53bd8f166dc891a78c82a5e
#
_entry.id   566a2e0cc53bd8f166dc891a78c82a5e
#
_cell.length_a   1.000
_cell.length_b   1.000
_cell.length_c   1.000
_cell.angle_alpha   90.00
_cell.angle_beta   90.00
_cell.angle_gamma   90.00
#
_symmetry.space_group_name_H-M   'P 1'
#
loop_
_entity.id
_entity.type
_entity.pdbx_description
1 polymer ?
#
loop_
_entity_poly.entity_id
_entity_poly.type
_entity_poly.pdbx_seq_one_letter_code
_entity_poly.pdbx_strand_id
1 'polypeptide(L)'
;MFSYYNIKEEIKPEEVLLYLRKSRADDPLLSVEEVLAKHETLLDEWVEKNLSAPIPTENRFKEVVSGESIADRPEFRKILKLIESPKYKAVLVVEISRLGRPDMEEIGRLSKIFRYTHTRVITPMMTFNIANEYERDMFERELKRGNEYLEYTKKLLSRGRELSVKSGNYIGSRPVYGYDKITIMEGKRKCPTLAINEEQANVVRSIFDWYVNENIGTQTVADRLNEFGITPPQ
;
A
#
# COMPACT_ATOMS: atom_id res chain seq x y z
N MET A 1 -33.27 1.88 -12.71
CA MET A 1 -33.98 2.45 -11.56
C MET A 1 -33.23 2.00 -10.32
N PHE A 2 -32.38 2.87 -9.74
CA PHE A 2 -31.63 2.53 -8.53
C PHE A 2 -32.64 2.43 -7.39
N SER A 3 -32.76 1.25 -6.79
CA SER A 3 -33.60 1.04 -5.63
C SER A 3 -32.99 1.81 -4.46
N TYR A 4 -33.60 2.93 -4.08
CA TYR A 4 -33.36 3.55 -2.79
C TYR A 4 -33.89 2.61 -1.72
N TYR A 5 -33.07 1.68 -1.27
CA TYR A 5 -33.40 0.86 -0.11
C TYR A 5 -33.61 1.80 1.09
N ASN A 6 -34.73 1.69 1.74
CA ASN A 6 -34.94 2.40 3.00
C ASN A 6 -34.18 1.68 4.11
N ILE A 7 -32.88 1.97 4.19
CA ILE A 7 -31.93 1.32 5.10
C ILE A 7 -32.40 1.42 6.55
N LYS A 8 -33.10 2.51 6.93
CA LYS A 8 -33.62 2.71 8.29
C LYS A 8 -34.60 1.64 8.74
N GLU A 9 -35.37 1.07 7.82
CA GLU A 9 -36.38 0.05 8.13
C GLU A 9 -35.83 -1.38 8.10
N GLU A 10 -34.72 -1.59 7.38
CA GLU A 10 -34.18 -2.92 7.12
C GLU A 10 -32.97 -3.30 7.98
N ILE A 11 -32.16 -2.33 8.44
CA ILE A 11 -30.88 -2.58 9.12
C ILE A 11 -30.82 -1.76 10.40
N LYS A 12 -30.62 -2.43 11.53
CA LYS A 12 -30.43 -1.79 12.81
C LYS A 12 -28.97 -1.39 13.04
N PRO A 13 -28.67 -0.33 13.81
CA PRO A 13 -27.29 0.11 14.08
C PRO A 13 -26.39 -0.99 14.64
N GLU A 14 -26.90 -1.87 15.49
CA GLU A 14 -26.17 -3.01 16.07
C GLU A 14 -25.86 -4.13 15.07
N GLU A 15 -26.45 -4.10 13.89
CA GLU A 15 -26.25 -5.06 12.79
C GLU A 15 -25.21 -4.54 11.77
N VAL A 16 -24.67 -3.32 12.00
CA VAL A 16 -23.69 -2.67 11.12
C VAL A 16 -22.29 -2.72 11.74
N LEU A 17 -21.29 -3.11 10.96
CA LEU A 17 -19.88 -3.00 11.29
C LEU A 17 -19.29 -1.80 10.54
N LEU A 18 -18.67 -0.86 11.23
CA LEU A 18 -18.01 0.29 10.65
C LEU A 18 -16.51 0.04 10.55
N TYR A 19 -15.93 0.22 9.36
CA TYR A 19 -14.51 0.00 9.14
C TYR A 19 -13.80 1.23 8.58
N LEU A 20 -12.77 1.66 9.28
CA LEU A 20 -11.92 2.80 8.94
C LEU A 20 -10.49 2.35 8.67
N ARG A 21 -9.92 2.80 7.57
CA ARG A 21 -8.51 2.55 7.23
C ARG A 21 -7.90 3.74 6.50
N LYS A 22 -6.68 4.15 6.89
CA LYS A 22 -5.89 5.08 6.10
C LYS A 22 -5.37 4.41 4.83
N SER A 23 -5.43 5.10 3.70
CA SER A 23 -4.84 4.69 2.42
C SER A 23 -3.57 5.50 2.13
N ARG A 24 -2.69 4.99 1.26
CA ARG A 24 -1.56 5.78 0.71
C ARG A 24 -2.03 6.91 -0.22
N ALA A 25 -3.25 6.84 -0.72
CA ALA A 25 -3.85 7.88 -1.57
C ALA A 25 -4.45 9.04 -0.77
N ASP A 26 -4.55 8.92 0.57
CA ASP A 26 -4.99 10.01 1.42
C ASP A 26 -3.92 11.10 1.50
N ASP A 27 -4.33 12.29 1.92
CA ASP A 27 -3.47 13.47 2.01
C ASP A 27 -2.18 13.13 2.79
N PRO A 28 -1.00 13.22 2.17
CA PRO A 28 0.26 12.93 2.81
C PRO A 28 0.66 13.98 3.87
N LEU A 29 0.02 15.15 3.87
CA LEU A 29 0.27 16.23 4.84
C LEU A 29 -0.47 16.01 6.16
N LEU A 30 -1.47 15.10 6.18
CA LEU A 30 -2.24 14.79 7.38
C LEU A 30 -1.67 13.58 8.12
N SER A 31 -1.73 13.63 9.44
CA SER A 31 -1.43 12.48 10.30
C SER A 31 -2.42 11.34 10.04
N VAL A 32 -2.10 10.15 10.56
CA VAL A 32 -3.00 8.99 10.48
C VAL A 32 -4.30 9.28 11.21
N GLU A 33 -4.19 9.86 12.39
CA GLU A 33 -5.30 10.21 13.27
C GLU A 33 -6.24 11.23 12.63
N GLU A 34 -5.69 12.26 12.00
CA GLU A 34 -6.49 13.30 11.31
C GLU A 34 -7.27 12.73 10.11
N VAL A 35 -6.66 11.83 9.34
CA VAL A 35 -7.33 11.18 8.22
C VAL A 35 -8.46 10.27 8.72
N LEU A 36 -8.20 9.46 9.76
CA LEU A 36 -9.21 8.57 10.32
C LEU A 36 -10.35 9.36 10.95
N ALA A 37 -10.06 10.48 11.66
CA ALA A 37 -11.08 11.36 12.22
C ALA A 37 -11.98 11.97 11.14
N LYS A 38 -11.42 12.45 10.02
CA LYS A 38 -12.20 12.95 8.88
C LYS A 38 -13.12 11.87 8.30
N HIS A 39 -12.61 10.65 8.14
CA HIS A 39 -13.40 9.54 7.64
C HIS A 39 -14.51 9.16 8.63
N GLU A 40 -14.22 9.17 9.92
CA GLU A 40 -15.20 8.89 10.97
C GLU A 40 -16.32 9.92 10.97
N THR A 41 -16.01 11.22 10.93
CA THR A 41 -16.99 12.29 10.82
C THR A 41 -17.91 12.10 9.61
N LEU A 42 -17.36 11.79 8.44
CA LEU A 42 -18.15 11.56 7.23
C LEU A 42 -19.10 10.37 7.36
N LEU A 43 -18.65 9.29 8.01
CA LEU A 43 -19.50 8.12 8.24
C LEU A 43 -20.52 8.36 9.35
N ASP A 44 -20.19 9.12 10.39
CA ASP A 44 -21.12 9.47 11.43
C ASP A 44 -22.26 10.38 10.90
N GLU A 45 -21.94 11.35 10.04
CA GLU A 45 -22.97 12.14 9.33
C GLU A 45 -23.89 11.25 8.47
N TRP A 46 -23.32 10.24 7.83
CA TRP A 46 -24.11 9.26 7.07
C TRP A 46 -25.00 8.43 7.99
N VAL A 47 -24.49 7.97 9.13
CA VAL A 47 -25.21 7.20 10.15
C VAL A 47 -26.40 8.00 10.71
N GLU A 48 -26.19 9.26 11.09
CA GLU A 48 -27.24 10.15 11.58
C GLU A 48 -28.41 10.31 10.58
N LYS A 49 -28.09 10.36 9.29
CA LYS A 49 -29.09 10.51 8.22
C LYS A 49 -29.83 9.20 7.90
N ASN A 50 -29.16 8.06 8.01
CA ASN A 50 -29.62 6.79 7.44
C ASN A 50 -29.90 5.69 8.47
N LEU A 51 -29.49 5.85 9.72
CA LEU A 51 -29.80 4.90 10.79
C LEU A 51 -30.62 5.55 11.90
N SER A 52 -31.20 4.71 12.77
CA SER A 52 -32.06 5.17 13.88
C SER A 52 -31.27 5.60 15.12
N ALA A 53 -30.00 5.18 15.23
CA ALA A 53 -29.10 5.48 16.34
C ALA A 53 -27.65 5.33 15.89
N PRO A 54 -26.66 5.81 16.68
CA PRO A 54 -25.23 5.58 16.43
C PRO A 54 -24.86 4.11 16.42
N ILE A 55 -23.86 3.74 15.60
CA ILE A 55 -23.27 2.40 15.60
C ILE A 55 -22.52 2.18 16.91
N PRO A 56 -22.77 1.05 17.63
CA PRO A 56 -22.06 0.71 18.87
C PRO A 56 -20.54 0.75 18.73
N THR A 57 -19.83 1.15 19.79
CA THR A 57 -18.37 1.28 19.78
C THR A 57 -17.66 -0.03 19.47
N GLU A 58 -18.19 -1.15 19.97
CA GLU A 58 -17.67 -2.50 19.71
C GLU A 58 -17.77 -2.94 18.24
N ASN A 59 -18.62 -2.27 17.46
CA ASN A 59 -18.80 -2.51 16.02
C ASN A 59 -17.97 -1.55 15.15
N ARG A 60 -17.12 -0.71 15.76
CA ARG A 60 -16.25 0.25 15.07
C ARG A 60 -14.82 -0.25 15.03
N PHE A 61 -14.30 -0.49 13.84
CA PHE A 61 -12.96 -1.05 13.60
C PHE A 61 -12.09 0.00 12.92
N LYS A 62 -10.92 0.27 13.51
CA LYS A 62 -9.93 1.21 12.97
C LYS A 62 -8.64 0.47 12.70
N GLU A 63 -8.08 0.61 11.51
CA GLU A 63 -6.87 -0.06 11.09
C GLU A 63 -5.82 0.92 10.57
N VAL A 64 -4.61 0.80 11.13
CA VAL A 64 -3.45 1.63 10.78
C VAL A 64 -2.39 0.72 10.18
N VAL A 65 -2.65 0.18 9.00
CA VAL A 65 -1.74 -0.74 8.31
C VAL A 65 -1.54 -0.29 6.87
N SER A 66 -0.28 -0.28 6.44
CA SER A 66 0.10 0.00 5.05
C SER A 66 0.02 -1.22 4.13
N GLY A 67 -0.32 -2.41 4.67
CA GLY A 67 -0.38 -3.68 3.96
C GLY A 67 -1.40 -3.69 2.82
N GLU A 68 -1.03 -4.29 1.69
CA GLU A 68 -1.90 -4.47 0.53
C GLU A 68 -2.78 -5.72 0.70
N SER A 69 -2.25 -6.78 1.33
CA SER A 69 -2.94 -8.05 1.55
C SER A 69 -3.94 -8.00 2.71
N ILE A 70 -5.03 -8.77 2.59
CA ILE A 70 -6.00 -9.01 3.67
C ILE A 70 -5.34 -9.70 4.86
N ALA A 71 -4.30 -10.53 4.63
CA ALA A 71 -3.57 -11.22 5.69
C ALA A 71 -2.95 -10.26 6.71
N ASP A 72 -2.50 -9.08 6.25
CA ASP A 72 -1.85 -8.06 7.06
C ASP A 72 -2.83 -7.14 7.80
N ARG A 73 -4.13 -7.46 7.80
CA ARG A 73 -5.21 -6.62 8.33
C ARG A 73 -5.99 -7.32 9.43
N PRO A 74 -5.50 -7.29 10.67
CA PRO A 74 -6.13 -7.97 11.78
C PRO A 74 -7.58 -7.53 12.04
N GLU A 75 -7.87 -6.21 11.95
CA GLU A 75 -9.21 -5.69 12.20
C GLU A 75 -10.18 -6.07 11.08
N PHE A 76 -9.77 -5.99 9.83
CA PHE A 76 -10.60 -6.44 8.72
C PHE A 76 -10.87 -7.96 8.77
N ARG A 77 -9.88 -8.75 9.17
CA ARG A 77 -10.07 -10.21 9.39
C ARG A 77 -11.09 -10.51 10.50
N LYS A 78 -11.15 -9.69 11.57
CA LYS A 78 -12.19 -9.80 12.59
C LYS A 78 -13.57 -9.55 11.98
N ILE A 79 -13.70 -8.49 11.18
CA ILE A 79 -14.95 -8.18 10.46
C ILE A 79 -15.39 -9.37 9.60
N LEU A 80 -14.49 -9.95 8.80
CA LEU A 80 -14.81 -11.09 7.95
C LEU A 80 -15.30 -12.30 8.75
N LYS A 81 -14.79 -12.51 9.96
CA LYS A 81 -15.31 -13.55 10.88
C LYS A 81 -16.67 -13.18 11.50
N LEU A 82 -16.85 -11.90 11.85
CA LEU A 82 -18.09 -11.43 12.45
C LEU A 82 -19.28 -11.53 11.49
N ILE A 83 -19.09 -11.23 10.21
CA ILE A 83 -20.14 -11.30 9.21
C ILE A 83 -20.54 -12.75 8.86
N GLU A 84 -19.81 -13.76 9.29
CA GLU A 84 -20.27 -15.16 9.24
C GLU A 84 -21.48 -15.38 10.16
N SER A 85 -21.66 -14.55 11.18
CA SER A 85 -22.85 -14.54 12.02
C SER A 85 -24.01 -13.80 11.32
N PRO A 86 -25.22 -14.34 11.31
CA PRO A 86 -26.39 -13.71 10.74
C PRO A 86 -26.81 -12.42 11.47
N LYS A 87 -26.18 -12.10 12.60
CA LYS A 87 -26.37 -10.85 13.32
C LYS A 87 -25.99 -9.64 12.48
N TYR A 88 -24.87 -9.73 11.72
CA TYR A 88 -24.34 -8.58 11.00
C TYR A 88 -24.80 -8.57 9.55
N LYS A 89 -25.52 -7.52 9.18
CA LYS A 89 -26.15 -7.37 7.85
C LYS A 89 -25.41 -6.43 6.92
N ALA A 90 -24.54 -5.56 7.48
CA ALA A 90 -23.82 -4.59 6.67
C ALA A 90 -22.43 -4.26 7.20
N VAL A 91 -21.52 -3.93 6.28
CA VAL A 91 -20.22 -3.30 6.55
C VAL A 91 -20.22 -1.92 5.94
N LEU A 92 -20.04 -0.88 6.77
CA LEU A 92 -20.00 0.52 6.37
C LEU A 92 -18.54 0.98 6.22
N VAL A 93 -18.21 1.53 5.06
CA VAL A 93 -16.89 2.06 4.71
C VAL A 93 -17.01 3.38 3.97
N VAL A 94 -15.96 4.21 4.00
CA VAL A 94 -15.96 5.49 3.24
C VAL A 94 -16.02 5.22 1.73
N GLU A 95 -15.26 4.24 1.26
CA GLU A 95 -15.20 3.81 -0.14
C GLU A 95 -14.75 2.34 -0.22
N ILE A 96 -15.07 1.68 -1.32
CA ILE A 96 -14.75 0.26 -1.52
C ILE A 96 -13.24 -0.03 -1.45
N SER A 97 -12.40 0.92 -1.88
CA SER A 97 -10.94 0.80 -1.80
C SER A 97 -10.41 0.62 -0.38
N ARG A 98 -11.21 0.94 0.67
CA ARG A 98 -10.84 0.71 2.08
C ARG A 98 -10.87 -0.76 2.45
N LEU A 99 -11.73 -1.54 1.81
CA LEU A 99 -11.76 -2.99 1.98
C LEU A 99 -10.50 -3.68 1.45
N GLY A 100 -9.78 -3.03 0.53
CA GLY A 100 -8.50 -3.51 0.06
C GLY A 100 -8.16 -3.07 -1.36
N ARG A 101 -6.97 -3.48 -1.78
CA ARG A 101 -6.54 -3.48 -3.19
C ARG A 101 -6.21 -4.92 -3.56
N PRO A 102 -7.19 -5.81 -3.44
CA PRO A 102 -6.98 -7.23 -3.60
C PRO A 102 -6.59 -7.57 -5.04
N ASP A 103 -5.84 -8.65 -5.18
CA ASP A 103 -5.66 -9.29 -6.48
C ASP A 103 -6.96 -9.98 -6.92
N MET A 104 -6.95 -10.60 -8.10
CA MET A 104 -8.16 -11.23 -8.65
C MET A 104 -8.68 -12.39 -7.78
N GLU A 105 -7.79 -13.11 -7.11
CA GLU A 105 -8.17 -14.22 -6.22
C GLU A 105 -8.82 -13.68 -4.93
N GLU A 106 -8.23 -12.66 -4.34
CA GLU A 106 -8.78 -12.01 -3.15
C GLU A 106 -10.13 -11.31 -3.44
N ILE A 107 -10.30 -10.70 -4.63
CA ILE A 107 -11.59 -10.13 -5.07
C ILE A 107 -12.67 -11.21 -5.09
N GLY A 108 -12.39 -12.33 -5.75
CA GLY A 108 -13.33 -13.45 -5.81
C GLY A 108 -13.67 -14.01 -4.43
N ARG A 109 -12.68 -14.10 -3.55
CA ARG A 109 -12.87 -14.54 -2.17
C ARG A 109 -13.74 -13.59 -1.36
N LEU A 110 -13.49 -12.27 -1.42
CA LEU A 110 -14.30 -11.26 -0.75
C LEU A 110 -15.75 -11.27 -1.26
N SER A 111 -15.92 -11.26 -2.56
CA SER A 111 -17.24 -11.33 -3.21
C SER A 111 -18.00 -12.58 -2.75
N LYS A 112 -17.33 -13.71 -2.69
CA LYS A 112 -17.90 -14.98 -2.21
C LYS A 112 -18.34 -14.87 -0.75
N ILE A 113 -17.51 -14.33 0.14
CA ILE A 113 -17.84 -14.18 1.56
C ILE A 113 -19.08 -13.30 1.72
N PHE A 114 -19.07 -12.07 1.19
CA PHE A 114 -20.21 -11.15 1.31
C PHE A 114 -21.51 -11.70 0.70
N ARG A 115 -21.39 -12.46 -0.39
CA ARG A 115 -22.55 -13.12 -1.02
C ARG A 115 -23.14 -14.21 -0.13
N TYR A 116 -22.32 -15.09 0.46
CA TYR A 116 -22.80 -16.19 1.29
C TYR A 116 -23.30 -15.75 2.66
N THR A 117 -22.75 -14.68 3.21
CA THR A 117 -23.21 -14.10 4.47
C THR A 117 -24.40 -13.17 4.31
N HIS A 118 -24.80 -12.88 3.06
CA HIS A 118 -25.83 -11.89 2.73
C HIS A 118 -25.56 -10.51 3.33
N THR A 119 -24.29 -10.20 3.61
CA THR A 119 -23.86 -8.92 4.18
C THR A 119 -23.70 -7.89 3.08
N ARG A 120 -24.37 -6.75 3.22
CA ARG A 120 -24.26 -5.61 2.30
C ARG A 120 -22.98 -4.83 2.57
N VAL A 121 -22.40 -4.24 1.53
CA VAL A 121 -21.32 -3.24 1.67
C VAL A 121 -21.93 -1.87 1.42
N ILE A 122 -21.78 -0.97 2.39
CA ILE A 122 -22.36 0.37 2.34
C ILE A 122 -21.25 1.40 2.27
N THR A 123 -21.40 2.35 1.35
CA THR A 123 -20.61 3.58 1.28
C THR A 123 -21.55 4.76 1.34
N PRO A 124 -21.10 5.99 1.66
CA PRO A 124 -21.94 7.19 1.60
C PRO A 124 -22.60 7.43 0.24
N MET A 125 -22.00 6.91 -0.84
CA MET A 125 -22.49 7.09 -2.20
C MET A 125 -23.44 5.98 -2.67
N MET A 126 -23.25 4.74 -2.19
CA MET A 126 -23.96 3.57 -2.72
C MET A 126 -23.93 2.40 -1.74
N THR A 127 -25.01 1.61 -1.77
CA THR A 127 -25.11 0.32 -1.09
C THR A 127 -24.98 -0.81 -2.12
N PHE A 128 -24.17 -1.83 -1.80
CA PHE A 128 -23.94 -2.99 -2.63
C PHE A 128 -24.51 -4.24 -1.97
N ASN A 129 -25.50 -4.84 -2.62
CA ASN A 129 -25.99 -6.18 -2.29
C ASN A 129 -25.28 -7.20 -3.19
N ILE A 130 -24.27 -7.86 -2.65
CA ILE A 130 -23.40 -8.78 -3.42
C ILE A 130 -24.13 -10.05 -3.89
N ALA A 131 -25.33 -10.33 -3.36
CA ALA A 131 -26.21 -11.38 -3.89
C ALA A 131 -26.82 -11.00 -5.26
N ASN A 132 -26.99 -9.70 -5.53
CA ASN A 132 -27.41 -9.18 -6.83
C ASN A 132 -26.21 -9.19 -7.80
N GLU A 133 -26.38 -9.77 -8.98
CA GLU A 133 -25.29 -9.94 -9.97
C GLU A 133 -24.75 -8.59 -10.46
N TYR A 134 -25.62 -7.65 -10.78
CA TYR A 134 -25.21 -6.33 -11.26
C TYR A 134 -24.45 -5.52 -10.21
N GLU A 135 -24.93 -5.52 -8.96
CA GLU A 135 -24.28 -4.80 -7.86
C GLU A 135 -22.96 -5.47 -7.47
N ARG A 136 -22.87 -6.80 -7.56
CA ARG A 136 -21.64 -7.55 -7.40
C ARG A 136 -20.59 -7.17 -8.45
N ASP A 137 -20.98 -7.11 -9.71
CA ASP A 137 -20.08 -6.69 -10.80
C ASP A 137 -19.56 -5.27 -10.58
N MET A 138 -20.40 -4.35 -10.10
CA MET A 138 -19.97 -3.00 -9.74
C MET A 138 -18.99 -3.01 -8.58
N PHE A 139 -19.27 -3.77 -7.52
CA PHE A 139 -18.39 -3.91 -6.37
C PHE A 139 -17.02 -4.47 -6.76
N GLU A 140 -16.99 -5.54 -7.56
CA GLU A 140 -15.75 -6.15 -8.03
C GLU A 140 -14.94 -5.20 -8.94
N ARG A 141 -15.60 -4.42 -9.80
CA ARG A 141 -14.94 -3.38 -10.60
C ARG A 141 -14.31 -2.29 -9.75
N GLU A 142 -14.99 -1.82 -8.71
CA GLU A 142 -14.44 -0.82 -7.79
C GLU A 142 -13.22 -1.35 -7.02
N LEU A 143 -13.25 -2.60 -6.55
CA LEU A 143 -12.09 -3.25 -5.95
C LEU A 143 -10.92 -3.36 -6.95
N LYS A 144 -11.19 -3.81 -8.17
CA LYS A 144 -10.18 -3.97 -9.23
C LYS A 144 -9.55 -2.65 -9.64
N ARG A 145 -10.35 -1.59 -9.75
CA ARG A 145 -9.90 -0.25 -10.13
C ARG A 145 -8.80 0.29 -9.22
N GLY A 146 -8.93 0.03 -7.90
CA GLY A 146 -7.90 0.41 -6.93
C GLY A 146 -6.55 -0.27 -7.17
N ASN A 147 -6.57 -1.54 -7.62
CA ASN A 147 -5.36 -2.31 -7.94
C ASN A 147 -4.78 -1.94 -9.32
N GLU A 148 -5.62 -1.79 -10.33
CA GLU A 148 -5.19 -1.41 -11.69
C GLU A 148 -4.43 -0.08 -11.71
N TYR A 149 -4.87 0.92 -10.96
CA TYR A 149 -4.17 2.20 -10.84
C TYR A 149 -2.78 2.04 -10.21
N LEU A 150 -2.66 1.21 -9.18
CA LEU A 150 -1.38 0.92 -8.54
C LEU A 150 -0.41 0.23 -9.51
N GLU A 151 -0.87 -0.81 -10.19
CA GLU A 151 -0.07 -1.56 -11.18
C GLU A 151 0.35 -0.69 -12.36
N TYR A 152 -0.55 0.16 -12.85
CA TYR A 152 -0.22 1.14 -13.88
C TYR A 152 0.87 2.10 -13.43
N THR A 153 0.76 2.64 -12.22
CA THR A 153 1.76 3.56 -11.65
C THR A 153 3.12 2.86 -11.46
N LYS A 154 3.14 1.63 -10.95
CA LYS A 154 4.37 0.81 -10.85
C LYS A 154 5.04 0.64 -12.22
N LYS A 155 4.25 0.31 -13.25
CA LYS A 155 4.76 0.17 -14.63
C LYS A 155 5.34 1.47 -15.18
N LEU A 156 4.69 2.61 -14.94
CA LEU A 156 5.22 3.92 -15.37
C LEU A 156 6.53 4.24 -14.68
N LEU A 157 6.62 4.05 -13.35
CA LEU A 157 7.84 4.28 -12.59
C LEU A 157 8.97 3.35 -13.02
N SER A 158 8.68 2.06 -13.28
CA SER A 158 9.66 1.11 -13.77
C SER A 158 10.21 1.51 -15.14
N ARG A 159 9.33 1.88 -16.08
CA ARG A 159 9.73 2.38 -17.40
C ARG A 159 10.57 3.67 -17.29
N GLY A 160 10.18 4.60 -16.40
CA GLY A 160 10.94 5.81 -16.15
C GLY A 160 12.36 5.53 -15.65
N ARG A 161 12.52 4.58 -14.73
CA ARG A 161 13.83 4.12 -14.25
C ARG A 161 14.65 3.48 -15.35
N GLU A 162 14.04 2.59 -16.14
CA GLU A 162 14.71 1.92 -17.27
C GLU A 162 15.21 2.93 -18.32
N LEU A 163 14.37 3.89 -18.70
CA LEU A 163 14.77 4.96 -19.62
C LEU A 163 15.88 5.83 -19.04
N SER A 164 15.86 6.11 -17.74
CA SER A 164 16.89 6.86 -17.06
C SER A 164 18.25 6.13 -17.13
N VAL A 165 18.25 4.82 -16.85
CA VAL A 165 19.47 3.98 -16.98
C VAL A 165 19.95 3.91 -18.41
N LYS A 166 19.06 3.69 -19.39
CA LYS A 166 19.42 3.69 -20.82
C LYS A 166 20.00 5.02 -21.30
N SER A 167 19.64 6.11 -20.65
CA SER A 167 20.21 7.43 -20.89
C SER A 167 21.54 7.69 -20.14
N GLY A 168 22.15 6.65 -19.54
CA GLY A 168 23.42 6.75 -18.81
C GLY A 168 23.32 7.36 -17.41
N ASN A 169 22.09 7.58 -16.88
CA ASN A 169 21.94 8.11 -15.54
C ASN A 169 22.12 7.03 -14.48
N TYR A 170 22.78 7.39 -13.39
CA TYR A 170 22.85 6.57 -12.19
C TYR A 170 21.60 6.76 -11.35
N ILE A 171 20.87 5.67 -11.12
CA ILE A 171 19.58 5.71 -10.39
C ILE A 171 19.67 5.20 -8.95
N GLY A 172 20.86 4.73 -8.52
CA GLY A 172 21.09 4.26 -7.15
C GLY A 172 20.99 5.40 -6.13
N SER A 173 20.55 5.08 -4.92
CA SER A 173 20.51 6.03 -3.81
C SER A 173 21.92 6.38 -3.30
N ARG A 174 22.78 5.37 -3.15
CA ARG A 174 24.18 5.50 -2.73
C ARG A 174 25.10 5.00 -3.83
N PRO A 175 26.25 5.65 -4.08
CA PRO A 175 27.25 5.14 -4.99
C PRO A 175 27.92 3.87 -4.42
N VAL A 176 28.49 3.07 -5.31
CA VAL A 176 29.35 1.95 -4.93
C VAL A 176 30.69 2.51 -4.45
N TYR A 177 31.33 1.86 -3.47
CA TYR A 177 32.65 2.24 -2.99
C TYR A 177 33.69 2.32 -4.15
N GLY A 178 34.41 3.41 -4.21
CA GLY A 178 35.28 3.74 -5.34
C GLY A 178 34.70 4.80 -6.28
N TYR A 179 33.43 5.22 -6.04
CA TYR A 179 32.76 6.23 -6.86
C TYR A 179 32.02 7.25 -6.00
N ASP A 180 31.93 8.49 -6.50
CA ASP A 180 31.13 9.56 -5.99
C ASP A 180 29.92 9.79 -6.92
N LYS A 181 28.76 10.04 -6.32
CA LYS A 181 27.57 10.42 -7.09
C LYS A 181 27.64 11.90 -7.41
N ILE A 182 27.72 12.22 -8.69
CA ILE A 182 27.74 13.60 -9.20
C ILE A 182 26.53 13.86 -10.10
N THR A 183 26.28 15.13 -10.37
CA THR A 183 25.26 15.55 -11.36
C THR A 183 25.95 16.39 -12.42
N ILE A 184 25.93 15.93 -13.66
CA ILE A 184 26.38 16.69 -14.81
C ILE A 184 25.18 17.37 -15.49
N MET A 185 25.43 18.46 -16.21
CA MET A 185 24.41 19.17 -16.97
C MET A 185 24.61 18.91 -18.46
N GLU A 186 23.60 18.31 -19.11
CA GLU A 186 23.53 18.19 -20.56
C GLU A 186 22.51 19.18 -21.10
N GLY A 187 22.95 20.36 -21.45
CA GLY A 187 22.08 21.47 -21.74
C GLY A 187 21.28 21.91 -20.53
N LYS A 188 19.95 21.77 -20.56
CA LYS A 188 19.05 22.07 -19.44
C LYS A 188 18.73 20.85 -18.57
N ARG A 189 19.23 19.66 -18.94
CA ARG A 189 18.90 18.40 -18.26
C ARG A 189 19.95 18.09 -17.19
N LYS A 190 19.47 17.73 -15.99
CA LYS A 190 20.30 17.19 -14.91
C LYS A 190 20.50 15.68 -15.13
N CYS A 191 21.74 15.24 -15.26
CA CYS A 191 22.11 13.84 -15.48
C CYS A 191 22.93 13.35 -14.28
N PRO A 192 22.32 12.64 -13.30
CA PRO A 192 23.06 12.04 -12.21
C PRO A 192 23.92 10.92 -12.77
N THR A 193 25.20 10.91 -12.41
CA THR A 193 26.17 9.89 -12.85
C THR A 193 27.17 9.60 -11.73
N LEU A 194 28.14 8.74 -12.03
CA LEU A 194 29.23 8.38 -11.12
C LEU A 194 30.53 8.97 -11.63
N ALA A 195 31.32 9.56 -10.73
CA ALA A 195 32.72 9.89 -10.95
C ALA A 195 33.62 8.96 -10.13
N ILE A 196 34.81 8.66 -10.59
CA ILE A 196 35.79 7.88 -9.84
C ILE A 196 36.23 8.70 -8.65
N ASN A 197 36.16 8.12 -7.45
CA ASN A 197 36.83 8.62 -6.25
C ASN A 197 38.22 7.94 -6.18
N GLU A 198 39.27 8.67 -6.53
CA GLU A 198 40.58 8.06 -6.70
C GLU A 198 41.15 7.43 -5.42
N GLU A 199 40.87 7.98 -4.24
CA GLU A 199 41.28 7.41 -2.97
C GLU A 199 40.66 6.02 -2.76
N GLN A 200 39.32 5.96 -2.88
CA GLN A 200 38.59 4.70 -2.72
C GLN A 200 38.86 3.72 -3.87
N ALA A 201 39.00 4.21 -5.09
CA ALA A 201 39.32 3.37 -6.26
C ALA A 201 40.69 2.70 -6.12
N ASN A 202 41.70 3.38 -5.55
CA ASN A 202 42.99 2.79 -5.28
C ASN A 202 42.87 1.65 -4.26
N VAL A 203 42.08 1.80 -3.24
CA VAL A 203 41.78 0.71 -2.28
C VAL A 203 41.15 -0.50 -2.99
N VAL A 204 40.18 -0.26 -3.85
CA VAL A 204 39.52 -1.33 -4.63
C VAL A 204 40.57 -2.04 -5.53
N ARG A 205 41.39 -1.28 -6.23
CA ARG A 205 42.46 -1.85 -7.07
C ARG A 205 43.43 -2.73 -6.25
N SER A 206 43.84 -2.26 -5.06
CA SER A 206 44.70 -3.04 -4.15
C SER A 206 44.03 -4.32 -3.67
N ILE A 207 42.74 -4.29 -3.35
CA ILE A 207 41.97 -5.48 -2.95
C ILE A 207 41.98 -6.53 -4.06
N PHE A 208 41.74 -6.12 -5.31
CA PHE A 208 41.77 -7.04 -6.45
C PHE A 208 43.20 -7.55 -6.74
N ASP A 209 44.22 -6.72 -6.61
CA ASP A 209 45.61 -7.11 -6.81
C ASP A 209 46.04 -8.16 -5.79
N TRP A 210 45.78 -7.93 -4.52
CA TRP A 210 46.08 -8.88 -3.45
C TRP A 210 45.32 -10.21 -3.64
N TYR A 211 44.04 -10.14 -3.99
CA TYR A 211 43.25 -11.35 -4.14
C TYR A 211 43.65 -12.17 -5.38
N VAL A 212 43.85 -11.53 -6.52
CA VAL A 212 44.11 -12.20 -7.80
C VAL A 212 45.60 -12.53 -8.00
N ASN A 213 46.51 -11.59 -7.71
CA ASN A 213 47.92 -11.72 -8.02
C ASN A 213 48.73 -12.27 -6.85
N GLU A 214 48.42 -11.89 -5.61
CA GLU A 214 49.04 -12.46 -4.42
C GLU A 214 48.34 -13.73 -3.91
N ASN A 215 47.19 -14.08 -4.45
CA ASN A 215 46.41 -15.27 -4.10
C ASN A 215 46.10 -15.39 -2.60
N ILE A 216 45.85 -14.26 -1.92
CA ILE A 216 45.49 -14.23 -0.51
C ILE A 216 43.96 -14.28 -0.31
N GLY A 217 43.53 -14.90 0.79
CA GLY A 217 42.10 -15.04 1.10
C GLY A 217 41.44 -13.73 1.52
N THR A 218 40.14 -13.68 1.39
CA THR A 218 39.31 -12.48 1.73
C THR A 218 39.50 -12.01 3.19
N GLN A 219 39.72 -12.94 4.13
CA GLN A 219 39.99 -12.60 5.54
C GLN A 219 41.30 -11.83 5.67
N THR A 220 42.36 -12.30 5.05
CA THR A 220 43.69 -11.64 5.06
C THR A 220 43.63 -10.27 4.37
N VAL A 221 42.81 -10.14 3.30
CA VAL A 221 42.56 -8.84 2.67
C VAL A 221 41.90 -7.89 3.66
N ALA A 222 40.88 -8.36 4.40
CA ALA A 222 40.21 -7.53 5.40
C ALA A 222 41.15 -7.11 6.55
N ASP A 223 42.01 -8.02 7.02
CA ASP A 223 43.00 -7.74 8.07
C ASP A 223 44.00 -6.67 7.60
N ARG A 224 44.53 -6.78 6.36
CA ARG A 224 45.39 -5.74 5.76
C ARG A 224 44.70 -4.37 5.68
N LEU A 225 43.43 -4.34 5.25
CA LEU A 225 42.67 -3.08 5.18
C LEU A 225 42.54 -2.43 6.57
N ASN A 226 42.28 -3.22 7.61
CA ASN A 226 42.23 -2.75 8.99
C ASN A 226 43.56 -2.22 9.48
N GLU A 227 44.69 -2.91 9.14
CA GLU A 227 46.06 -2.45 9.46
C GLU A 227 46.35 -1.10 8.80
N PHE A 228 45.91 -0.87 7.57
CA PHE A 228 46.03 0.41 6.88
C PHE A 228 45.05 1.47 7.36
N GLY A 229 44.16 1.15 8.34
CA GLY A 229 43.16 2.07 8.89
C GLY A 229 42.07 2.46 7.90
N ILE A 230 41.80 1.63 6.89
CA ILE A 230 40.78 1.88 5.87
C ILE A 230 39.41 1.50 6.45
N THR A 231 38.54 2.50 6.60
CA THR A 231 37.18 2.30 7.14
C THR A 231 36.27 1.66 6.10
N PRO A 232 35.40 0.71 6.53
CA PRO A 232 34.41 0.11 5.63
C PRO A 232 33.42 1.16 5.12
N PRO A 233 32.81 0.95 3.93
CA PRO A 233 31.77 1.82 3.43
C PRO A 233 30.54 1.84 4.38
N GLN A 234 29.97 3.04 4.60
CA GLN A 234 28.77 3.23 5.42
C GLN A 234 27.49 2.87 4.69
#